data_3f3a8e56e216009f18cf79355f465a65
#
_entry.id   3f3a8e56e216009f18cf79355f465a65
#
_cell.length_a   1.000
_cell.length_b   1.000
_cell.length_c   1.000
_cell.angle_alpha   90.00
_cell.angle_beta   90.00
_cell.angle_gamma   90.00
#
_symmetry.space_group_name_H-M   'P 1'
#
loop_
_entity.id
_entity.type
_entity.pdbx_description
1 polymer ?
#
loop_
_entity_poly.entity_id
_entity_poly.type
_entity_poly.pdbx_seq_one_letter_code
_entity_poly.pdbx_strand_id
1 'polypeptide(L)'
;MTEKGSFTVVALGLSGAALIAVVFAAVARRTFFGRIECLQRSVEQTRTPSDPRTDLPSQVQALALRLGVPAGSNGRIVQLTQSGEMWLKPGSRPLSFTAQQTIAIPEVAFLWRARLPISVGLPMNVIDYVVGHEAGLESWLLGVLPVVHTADGDTMFRGEAMRYLAELMWNPDALLLNRQLDWRVLNTRTLAVATGEGTRRCEIRLILDGAGDVIRIEADDRPRQIGRLVTNCPWFGRAGDYRTIDGRRIPLQAEVGWLLDDVEFIYWRGRIESWSLKAGAVL
;
A
#
# COMPACT_ATOMS: atom_id res chain seq x y z
N MET A 1 -8.58 -23.78 -61.05
CA MET A 1 -8.16 -22.40 -60.73
C MET A 1 -8.90 -21.89 -59.49
N THR A 2 -8.87 -22.60 -58.34
CA THR A 2 -9.68 -22.23 -57.13
C THR A 2 -8.94 -22.27 -55.78
N GLU A 3 -7.61 -22.46 -55.78
CA GLU A 3 -6.86 -22.50 -54.50
C GLU A 3 -6.22 -21.17 -54.02
N LYS A 4 -5.98 -20.22 -54.96
CA LYS A 4 -5.33 -18.95 -54.59
C LYS A 4 -6.24 -17.97 -53.83
N GLY A 5 -7.55 -18.06 -53.94
CA GLY A 5 -8.50 -17.15 -53.27
C GLY A 5 -8.67 -17.42 -51.77
N SER A 6 -8.55 -18.68 -51.35
CA SER A 6 -8.75 -19.08 -49.94
C SER A 6 -7.60 -18.63 -49.04
N PHE A 7 -6.37 -18.67 -49.51
CA PHE A 7 -5.20 -18.20 -48.72
C PHE A 7 -5.17 -16.69 -48.53
N THR A 8 -5.64 -15.91 -49.48
CA THR A 8 -5.66 -14.44 -49.39
C THR A 8 -6.71 -13.95 -48.38
N VAL A 9 -7.89 -14.59 -48.32
CA VAL A 9 -8.96 -14.25 -47.37
C VAL A 9 -8.55 -14.63 -45.95
N VAL A 10 -7.89 -15.77 -45.74
CA VAL A 10 -7.38 -16.19 -44.45
C VAL A 10 -6.26 -15.26 -43.95
N ALA A 11 -5.34 -14.85 -44.82
CA ALA A 11 -4.26 -13.93 -44.50
C ALA A 11 -4.79 -12.52 -44.13
N LEU A 12 -5.79 -12.00 -44.83
CA LEU A 12 -6.43 -10.72 -44.53
C LEU A 12 -7.22 -10.79 -43.21
N GLY A 13 -7.90 -11.90 -42.93
CA GLY A 13 -8.60 -12.11 -41.67
C GLY A 13 -7.66 -12.19 -40.49
N LEU A 14 -6.54 -12.88 -40.59
CA LEU A 14 -5.50 -12.96 -39.56
C LEU A 14 -4.84 -11.60 -39.30
N SER A 15 -4.60 -10.81 -40.35
CA SER A 15 -4.05 -9.46 -40.20
C SER A 15 -5.04 -8.49 -39.51
N GLY A 16 -6.32 -8.60 -39.83
CA GLY A 16 -7.38 -7.81 -39.18
C GLY A 16 -7.54 -8.15 -37.71
N ALA A 17 -7.56 -9.43 -37.35
CA ALA A 17 -7.66 -9.89 -35.96
C ALA A 17 -6.44 -9.48 -35.14
N ALA A 18 -5.24 -9.56 -35.69
CA ALA A 18 -4.01 -9.11 -35.06
C ALA A 18 -4.03 -7.60 -34.80
N LEU A 19 -4.48 -6.79 -35.74
CA LEU A 19 -4.61 -5.34 -35.57
C LEU A 19 -5.61 -5.00 -34.48
N ILE A 20 -6.77 -5.64 -34.46
CA ILE A 20 -7.78 -5.45 -33.38
C ILE A 20 -7.20 -5.79 -32.02
N ALA A 21 -6.48 -6.92 -31.89
CA ALA A 21 -5.84 -7.31 -30.63
C ALA A 21 -4.79 -6.30 -30.18
N VAL A 22 -3.99 -5.75 -31.09
CA VAL A 22 -2.99 -4.71 -30.78
C VAL A 22 -3.67 -3.42 -30.32
N VAL A 23 -4.72 -2.98 -31.02
CA VAL A 23 -5.47 -1.79 -30.64
C VAL A 23 -6.12 -1.97 -29.26
N PHE A 24 -6.76 -3.12 -29.03
CA PHE A 24 -7.35 -3.44 -27.72
C PHE A 24 -6.29 -3.42 -26.59
N ALA A 25 -5.15 -4.07 -26.82
CA ALA A 25 -4.05 -4.08 -25.85
C ALA A 25 -3.52 -2.66 -25.57
N ALA A 26 -3.39 -1.83 -26.60
CA ALA A 26 -2.94 -0.45 -26.45
C ALA A 26 -3.94 0.39 -25.65
N VAL A 27 -5.24 0.25 -25.93
CA VAL A 27 -6.31 0.95 -25.18
C VAL A 27 -6.35 0.49 -23.73
N ALA A 28 -6.39 -0.82 -23.48
CA ALA A 28 -6.41 -1.37 -22.12
C ALA A 28 -5.19 -0.90 -21.30
N ARG A 29 -4.01 -0.95 -21.90
CA ARG A 29 -2.78 -0.46 -21.29
C ARG A 29 -2.84 1.03 -20.96
N ARG A 30 -3.32 1.84 -21.90
CA ARG A 30 -3.48 3.29 -21.69
C ARG A 30 -4.48 3.60 -20.56
N THR A 31 -5.59 2.88 -20.51
CA THR A 31 -6.59 3.02 -19.45
C THR A 31 -6.01 2.68 -18.08
N PHE A 32 -5.30 1.54 -17.97
CA PHE A 32 -4.67 1.12 -16.71
C PHE A 32 -3.64 2.14 -16.22
N PHE A 33 -2.71 2.56 -17.07
CA PHE A 33 -1.69 3.53 -16.66
C PHE A 33 -2.27 4.92 -16.42
N GLY A 34 -3.29 5.34 -17.17
CA GLY A 34 -4.03 6.59 -16.92
C GLY A 34 -4.74 6.58 -15.55
N ARG A 35 -5.29 5.42 -15.13
CA ARG A 35 -5.84 5.25 -13.78
C ARG A 35 -4.77 5.41 -12.71
N ILE A 36 -3.60 4.80 -12.90
CA ILE A 36 -2.47 4.95 -11.98
C ILE A 36 -2.07 6.42 -11.83
N GLU A 37 -1.97 7.15 -12.93
CA GLU A 37 -1.63 8.59 -12.91
C GLU A 37 -2.70 9.43 -12.21
N CYS A 38 -3.97 9.07 -12.37
CA CYS A 38 -5.08 9.73 -11.68
C CYS A 38 -4.98 9.50 -10.16
N LEU A 39 -4.82 8.25 -9.72
CA LEU A 39 -4.64 7.89 -8.31
C LEU A 39 -3.40 8.57 -7.70
N GLN A 40 -2.28 8.55 -8.43
CA GLN A 40 -1.04 9.21 -8.00
C GLN A 40 -1.26 10.71 -7.75
N ARG A 41 -1.90 11.41 -8.70
CA ARG A 41 -2.22 12.84 -8.54
C ARG A 41 -3.15 13.08 -7.36
N SER A 42 -4.15 12.23 -7.15
CA SER A 42 -5.06 12.35 -6.02
C SER A 42 -4.33 12.22 -4.68
N VAL A 43 -3.39 11.28 -4.53
CA VAL A 43 -2.55 11.17 -3.33
C VAL A 43 -1.64 12.40 -3.17
N GLU A 44 -1.09 12.93 -4.26
CA GLU A 44 -0.17 14.07 -4.24
C GLU A 44 -0.87 15.42 -4.00
N GLN A 45 -2.15 15.52 -4.31
CA GLN A 45 -2.95 16.76 -4.17
C GLN A 45 -3.55 16.93 -2.77
N THR A 46 -3.23 16.05 -1.83
CA THR A 46 -3.70 16.17 -0.45
C THR A 46 -3.27 17.51 0.18
N ARG A 47 -4.19 18.10 0.94
CA ARG A 47 -3.91 19.38 1.62
C ARG A 47 -3.02 19.12 2.83
N THR A 48 -1.99 19.95 3.02
CA THR A 48 -1.20 19.93 4.23
C THR A 48 -1.98 20.63 5.35
N PRO A 49 -2.16 20.03 6.53
CA PRO A 49 -2.68 20.76 7.68
C PRO A 49 -1.75 21.92 8.01
N SER A 50 -2.30 23.06 8.39
CA SER A 50 -1.53 24.26 8.72
C SER A 50 -0.69 24.07 9.99
N ASP A 51 -1.19 23.30 10.98
CA ASP A 51 -0.55 23.15 12.29
C ASP A 51 -0.50 21.69 12.76
N PRO A 52 0.61 21.28 13.40
CA PRO A 52 0.68 20.00 14.09
C PRO A 52 -0.35 19.91 15.22
N ARG A 53 -0.82 18.73 15.49
CA ARG A 53 -1.76 18.45 16.60
C ARG A 53 -1.06 18.63 17.94
N THR A 54 -1.72 19.37 18.83
CA THR A 54 -1.27 19.61 20.22
C THR A 54 -2.04 18.75 21.24
N ASP A 55 -3.13 18.11 20.81
CA ASP A 55 -4.05 17.31 21.63
C ASP A 55 -3.65 15.82 21.71
N LEU A 56 -2.45 15.46 21.24
CA LEU A 56 -1.99 14.08 21.20
C LEU A 56 -1.51 13.59 22.56
N PRO A 57 -1.71 12.30 22.90
CA PRO A 57 -1.11 11.68 24.07
C PRO A 57 0.42 11.84 24.07
N SER A 58 1.01 12.02 25.26
CA SER A 58 2.46 12.22 25.41
C SER A 58 3.30 11.11 24.81
N GLN A 59 2.82 9.86 24.83
CA GLN A 59 3.50 8.72 24.23
C GLN A 59 3.52 8.80 22.69
N VAL A 60 2.48 9.36 22.06
CA VAL A 60 2.46 9.59 20.60
C VAL A 60 3.44 10.70 20.23
N GLN A 61 3.49 11.76 21.04
CA GLN A 61 4.48 12.84 20.87
C GLN A 61 5.91 12.31 21.06
N ALA A 62 6.14 11.44 22.04
CA ALA A 62 7.42 10.78 22.26
C ALA A 62 7.82 9.88 21.09
N LEU A 63 6.87 9.12 20.52
CA LEU A 63 7.10 8.32 19.31
C LEU A 63 7.45 9.22 18.13
N ALA A 64 6.73 10.31 17.88
CA ALA A 64 7.04 11.25 16.80
C ALA A 64 8.45 11.84 16.95
N LEU A 65 8.82 12.26 18.17
CA LEU A 65 10.17 12.73 18.48
C LEU A 65 11.22 11.66 18.24
N ARG A 66 10.98 10.41 18.68
CA ARG A 66 11.86 9.26 18.47
C ARG A 66 12.09 9.01 16.99
N LEU A 67 11.05 9.14 16.16
CA LEU A 67 11.12 8.98 14.71
C LEU A 67 11.65 10.24 13.99
N GLY A 68 12.09 11.26 14.73
CA GLY A 68 12.75 12.45 14.19
C GLY A 68 11.80 13.46 13.55
N VAL A 69 10.53 13.48 13.94
CA VAL A 69 9.56 14.45 13.43
C VAL A 69 9.76 15.79 14.16
N PRO A 70 10.11 16.89 13.47
CA PRO A 70 10.25 18.19 14.09
C PRO A 70 8.87 18.80 14.40
N ALA A 71 8.78 19.63 15.43
CA ALA A 71 7.55 20.32 15.83
C ALA A 71 6.93 21.17 14.70
N GLY A 72 7.74 21.71 13.81
CA GLY A 72 7.30 22.51 12.64
C GLY A 72 7.28 21.72 11.34
N SER A 73 7.06 20.39 11.37
CA SER A 73 6.96 19.62 10.14
C SER A 73 5.83 20.14 9.25
N ASN A 74 6.11 20.22 7.96
CA ASN A 74 5.18 20.57 6.88
C ASN A 74 5.17 19.50 5.78
N GLY A 75 5.49 18.26 6.12
CA GLY A 75 5.48 17.14 5.19
C GLY A 75 4.12 16.95 4.54
N ARG A 76 4.09 16.64 3.24
CA ARG A 76 2.88 16.34 2.48
C ARG A 76 2.78 14.90 2.09
N ILE A 77 3.84 14.36 1.51
CA ILE A 77 3.88 12.98 1.04
C ILE A 77 5.24 12.36 1.33
N VAL A 78 5.21 11.05 1.57
CA VAL A 78 6.37 10.19 1.52
C VAL A 78 6.38 9.46 0.18
N GLN A 79 7.55 9.39 -0.44
CA GLN A 79 7.80 8.52 -1.59
C GLN A 79 8.89 7.52 -1.21
N LEU A 80 8.64 6.25 -1.51
CA LEU A 80 9.60 5.19 -1.25
C LEU A 80 9.59 4.14 -2.36
N THR A 81 10.71 3.43 -2.48
CA THR A 81 10.84 2.25 -3.32
C THR A 81 11.15 1.04 -2.46
N GLN A 82 10.65 -0.11 -2.87
CA GLN A 82 10.78 -1.37 -2.13
C GLN A 82 11.17 -2.50 -3.06
N SER A 83 11.87 -3.48 -2.50
CA SER A 83 12.02 -4.81 -3.07
C SER A 83 11.65 -5.86 -2.02
N GLY A 84 11.31 -7.06 -2.46
CA GLY A 84 10.95 -8.11 -1.53
C GLY A 84 10.33 -9.33 -2.17
N GLU A 85 9.64 -10.10 -1.33
CA GLU A 85 9.01 -11.36 -1.68
C GLU A 85 7.59 -11.43 -1.14
N MET A 86 6.72 -12.09 -1.88
CA MET A 86 5.31 -12.33 -1.52
C MET A 86 4.97 -13.81 -1.68
N TRP A 87 4.17 -14.34 -0.77
CA TRP A 87 3.63 -15.70 -0.81
C TRP A 87 2.12 -15.65 -0.96
N LEU A 88 1.61 -16.22 -2.04
CA LEU A 88 0.16 -16.20 -2.31
C LEU A 88 -0.64 -17.11 -1.39
N LYS A 89 -0.01 -18.16 -0.87
CA LYS A 89 -0.60 -19.12 0.10
C LYS A 89 0.50 -19.82 0.89
N PRO A 90 0.16 -20.40 2.06
CA PRO A 90 1.12 -21.21 2.81
C PRO A 90 1.77 -22.30 1.95
N GLY A 91 3.09 -22.45 2.06
CA GLY A 91 3.87 -23.42 1.31
C GLY A 91 4.09 -23.13 -0.19
N SER A 92 3.59 -21.99 -0.72
CA SER A 92 3.89 -21.59 -2.09
C SER A 92 5.34 -21.07 -2.21
N ARG A 93 5.87 -21.09 -3.43
CA ARG A 93 7.12 -20.39 -3.72
C ARG A 93 6.91 -18.89 -3.65
N PRO A 94 7.90 -18.13 -3.15
CA PRO A 94 7.84 -16.68 -3.15
C PRO A 94 7.85 -16.12 -4.57
N LEU A 95 7.17 -15.01 -4.74
CA LEU A 95 7.24 -14.16 -5.92
C LEU A 95 8.01 -12.91 -5.53
N SER A 96 9.14 -12.68 -6.16
CA SER A 96 9.90 -11.43 -5.97
C SER A 96 9.14 -10.25 -6.55
N PHE A 97 9.26 -9.09 -5.95
CA PHE A 97 8.68 -7.86 -6.46
C PHE A 97 9.64 -6.68 -6.33
N THR A 98 9.40 -5.67 -7.15
CA THR A 98 9.85 -4.30 -6.93
C THR A 98 8.63 -3.39 -6.87
N ALA A 99 8.65 -2.39 -6.01
CA ALA A 99 7.50 -1.50 -5.86
C ALA A 99 7.92 -0.05 -5.66
N GLN A 100 6.99 0.85 -6.01
CA GLN A 100 7.02 2.26 -5.69
C GLN A 100 5.77 2.59 -4.90
N GLN A 101 5.91 3.43 -3.89
CA GLN A 101 4.78 3.84 -3.08
C GLN A 101 4.82 5.34 -2.83
N THR A 102 3.64 5.95 -2.86
CA THR A 102 3.40 7.31 -2.42
C THR A 102 2.38 7.26 -1.29
N ILE A 103 2.69 7.88 -0.15
CA ILE A 103 1.85 7.90 1.05
C ILE A 103 1.57 9.35 1.39
N ALA A 104 0.31 9.70 1.55
CA ALA A 104 -0.08 11.02 2.04
C ALA A 104 0.15 11.13 3.57
N ILE A 105 0.56 12.30 4.01
CA ILE A 105 0.78 12.59 5.42
C ILE A 105 -0.51 13.08 6.09
N PRO A 106 -1.24 14.07 5.53
CA PRO A 106 -2.34 14.72 6.23
C PRO A 106 -3.64 13.93 6.27
N GLU A 107 -3.73 12.87 5.50
CA GLU A 107 -4.93 12.03 5.39
C GLU A 107 -4.58 10.57 5.10
N VAL A 108 -5.54 9.68 5.31
CA VAL A 108 -5.38 8.25 5.02
C VAL A 108 -5.50 8.05 3.51
N ALA A 109 -4.36 8.15 2.84
CA ALA A 109 -4.27 7.90 1.41
C ALA A 109 -2.87 7.38 1.02
N PHE A 110 -2.84 6.41 0.14
CA PHE A 110 -1.62 5.92 -0.49
C PHE A 110 -1.91 5.27 -1.84
N LEU A 111 -0.87 5.15 -2.65
CA LEU A 111 -0.82 4.30 -3.83
C LEU A 111 0.48 3.49 -3.81
N TRP A 112 0.36 2.17 -3.76
CA TRP A 112 1.45 1.22 -3.91
C TRP A 112 1.36 0.57 -5.29
N ARG A 113 2.48 0.54 -6.02
CA ARG A 113 2.57 -0.03 -7.37
C ARG A 113 3.70 -1.03 -7.40
N ALA A 114 3.39 -2.29 -7.61
CA ALA A 114 4.38 -3.35 -7.68
C ALA A 114 4.45 -3.98 -9.06
N ARG A 115 5.63 -4.48 -9.36
CA ARG A 115 5.90 -5.30 -10.54
C ARG A 115 6.48 -6.64 -10.10
N LEU A 116 5.79 -7.70 -10.47
CA LEU A 116 6.19 -9.08 -10.18
C LEU A 116 6.55 -9.78 -11.49
N PRO A 117 7.79 -10.26 -11.66
CA PRO A 117 8.16 -11.09 -12.79
C PRO A 117 7.59 -12.51 -12.60
N ILE A 118 6.47 -12.83 -13.27
CA ILE A 118 5.83 -14.15 -13.14
C ILE A 118 6.54 -15.18 -14.01
N SER A 119 7.03 -14.73 -15.18
CA SER A 119 7.79 -15.55 -16.13
C SER A 119 8.68 -14.64 -16.97
N VAL A 120 9.58 -15.21 -17.77
CA VAL A 120 10.45 -14.44 -18.65
C VAL A 120 9.62 -13.53 -19.55
N GLY A 121 9.78 -12.22 -19.38
CA GLY A 121 9.10 -11.19 -20.18
C GLY A 121 7.62 -10.92 -19.83
N LEU A 122 7.05 -11.60 -18.82
CA LEU A 122 5.64 -11.46 -18.44
C LEU A 122 5.49 -10.86 -17.04
N PRO A 123 5.57 -9.53 -16.86
CA PRO A 123 5.34 -8.90 -15.58
C PRO A 123 3.85 -8.82 -15.24
N MET A 124 3.52 -9.14 -13.99
CA MET A 124 2.27 -8.72 -13.35
C MET A 124 2.48 -7.33 -12.75
N ASN A 125 1.60 -6.41 -13.08
CA ASN A 125 1.52 -5.11 -12.41
C ASN A 125 0.42 -5.20 -11.37
N VAL A 126 0.72 -4.80 -10.15
CA VAL A 126 -0.22 -4.77 -9.03
C VAL A 126 -0.30 -3.34 -8.52
N ILE A 127 -1.51 -2.85 -8.30
CA ILE A 127 -1.75 -1.62 -7.57
C ILE A 127 -2.62 -1.92 -6.36
N ASP A 128 -2.29 -1.24 -5.28
CA ASP A 128 -3.00 -1.30 -4.02
C ASP A 128 -3.11 0.12 -3.47
N TYR A 129 -4.31 0.55 -3.10
CA TYR A 129 -4.55 1.96 -2.82
C TYR A 129 -5.73 2.21 -1.88
N VAL A 130 -5.66 3.31 -1.18
CA VAL A 130 -6.79 4.02 -0.59
C VAL A 130 -6.63 5.50 -0.87
N VAL A 131 -7.67 6.15 -1.40
CA VAL A 131 -7.69 7.57 -1.73
C VAL A 131 -9.11 8.11 -1.56
N GLY A 132 -9.31 9.02 -0.64
CA GLY A 132 -10.63 9.55 -0.32
C GLY A 132 -11.58 8.45 0.16
N HIS A 133 -12.59 8.13 -0.63
CA HIS A 133 -13.56 7.07 -0.33
C HIS A 133 -13.31 5.78 -1.11
N GLU A 134 -12.37 5.79 -2.05
CA GLU A 134 -12.03 4.64 -2.88
C GLU A 134 -10.90 3.84 -2.24
N ALA A 135 -11.02 2.52 -2.31
CA ALA A 135 -9.95 1.59 -1.95
C ALA A 135 -9.98 0.40 -2.89
N GLY A 136 -8.83 -0.18 -3.20
CA GLY A 136 -8.80 -1.33 -4.10
C GLY A 136 -7.44 -1.96 -4.26
N LEU A 137 -7.50 -3.23 -4.68
CA LEU A 137 -6.36 -4.01 -5.12
C LEU A 137 -6.64 -4.51 -6.53
N GLU A 138 -5.76 -4.19 -7.45
CA GLU A 138 -5.86 -4.59 -8.85
C GLU A 138 -4.56 -5.27 -9.31
N SER A 139 -4.67 -6.36 -10.06
CA SER A 139 -3.52 -6.95 -10.73
C SER A 139 -3.78 -7.12 -12.23
N TRP A 140 -2.80 -6.75 -13.03
CA TRP A 140 -2.89 -6.69 -14.49
C TRP A 140 -1.68 -7.36 -15.12
N LEU A 141 -1.91 -8.42 -15.91
CA LEU A 141 -0.85 -9.04 -16.70
C LEU A 141 -0.46 -8.11 -17.85
N LEU A 142 0.82 -7.76 -17.95
CA LEU A 142 1.37 -6.81 -18.95
C LEU A 142 0.74 -5.39 -18.89
N GLY A 143 -0.10 -5.11 -17.90
CA GLY A 143 -0.93 -3.89 -17.89
C GLY A 143 -2.09 -3.91 -18.92
N VAL A 144 -2.45 -5.08 -19.44
CA VAL A 144 -3.45 -5.27 -20.51
C VAL A 144 -4.62 -6.12 -20.03
N LEU A 145 -4.32 -7.26 -19.39
CA LEU A 145 -5.34 -8.22 -18.95
C LEU A 145 -5.56 -8.10 -17.45
N PRO A 146 -6.75 -7.69 -16.99
CA PRO A 146 -7.07 -7.71 -15.58
C PRO A 146 -7.15 -9.16 -15.07
N VAL A 147 -6.43 -9.45 -13.98
CA VAL A 147 -6.40 -10.78 -13.35
C VAL A 147 -7.16 -10.74 -12.01
N VAL A 148 -6.94 -9.69 -11.23
CA VAL A 148 -7.69 -9.41 -10.01
C VAL A 148 -8.15 -7.97 -10.06
N HIS A 149 -9.40 -7.77 -9.72
CA HIS A 149 -9.97 -6.46 -9.49
C HIS A 149 -10.88 -6.57 -8.27
N THR A 150 -10.40 -6.08 -7.16
CA THR A 150 -11.18 -5.98 -5.93
C THR A 150 -11.19 -4.50 -5.60
N ALA A 151 -12.30 -3.86 -5.86
CA ALA A 151 -12.51 -2.45 -5.59
C ALA A 151 -13.83 -2.27 -4.85
N ASP A 152 -13.85 -1.25 -4.04
CA ASP A 152 -15.00 -0.70 -3.36
C ASP A 152 -15.62 -1.55 -2.24
N GLY A 153 -16.25 -0.83 -1.36
CA GLY A 153 -16.91 -1.31 -0.17
C GLY A 153 -16.10 -1.05 1.09
N ASP A 154 -16.83 -1.00 2.18
CA ASP A 154 -16.28 -0.68 3.50
C ASP A 154 -15.22 -1.68 3.96
N THR A 155 -15.36 -2.93 3.54
CA THR A 155 -14.42 -4.01 3.86
C THR A 155 -13.05 -3.80 3.22
N MET A 156 -13.03 -3.41 1.92
CA MET A 156 -11.78 -3.10 1.23
C MET A 156 -11.14 -1.85 1.84
N PHE A 157 -11.93 -0.80 2.07
CA PHE A 157 -11.46 0.41 2.72
C PHE A 157 -10.82 0.09 4.08
N ARG A 158 -11.46 -0.72 4.93
CA ARG A 158 -10.90 -1.13 6.22
C ARG A 158 -9.55 -1.83 6.09
N GLY A 159 -9.44 -2.76 5.15
CA GLY A 159 -8.19 -3.49 4.91
C GLY A 159 -7.03 -2.55 4.51
N GLU A 160 -7.30 -1.61 3.61
CA GLU A 160 -6.29 -0.67 3.13
C GLU A 160 -6.01 0.46 4.13
N ALA A 161 -7.01 0.93 4.86
CA ALA A 161 -6.81 1.87 5.97
C ALA A 161 -5.95 1.23 7.08
N MET A 162 -6.17 -0.04 7.44
CA MET A 162 -5.30 -0.76 8.39
C MET A 162 -3.86 -0.87 7.89
N ARG A 163 -3.67 -1.06 6.57
CA ARG A 163 -2.34 -1.01 5.97
C ARG A 163 -1.70 0.36 6.13
N TYR A 164 -2.42 1.45 5.81
CA TYR A 164 -1.92 2.80 6.02
C TYR A 164 -1.49 3.04 7.48
N LEU A 165 -2.33 2.61 8.44
CA LEU A 165 -2.00 2.72 9.87
C LEU A 165 -0.73 1.93 10.24
N ALA A 166 -0.55 0.75 9.68
CA ALA A 166 0.66 -0.06 9.92
C ALA A 166 1.92 0.57 9.32
N GLU A 167 1.79 1.35 8.27
CA GLU A 167 2.87 2.02 7.57
C GLU A 167 3.23 3.41 8.17
N LEU A 168 2.63 3.81 9.30
CA LEU A 168 2.96 5.05 10.00
C LEU A 168 4.44 5.13 10.40
N MET A 169 5.12 4.00 10.60
CA MET A 169 6.56 3.95 10.83
C MET A 169 7.39 4.39 9.62
N TRP A 170 6.83 4.32 8.39
CA TRP A 170 7.43 4.89 7.17
C TRP A 170 6.89 6.27 6.84
N ASN A 171 5.85 6.69 7.53
CA ASN A 171 5.18 7.98 7.39
C ASN A 171 5.07 8.72 8.73
N PRO A 172 6.22 8.96 9.42
CA PRO A 172 6.22 9.41 10.81
C PRO A 172 5.59 10.80 11.00
N ASP A 173 5.66 11.68 10.02
CA ASP A 173 5.07 13.02 10.11
C ASP A 173 3.54 12.97 10.22
N ALA A 174 2.89 11.91 9.74
CA ALA A 174 1.46 11.69 9.91
C ALA A 174 1.04 11.56 11.39
N LEU A 175 1.95 11.15 12.28
CA LEU A 175 1.66 11.10 13.72
C LEU A 175 1.20 12.45 14.26
N LEU A 176 1.79 13.54 13.77
CA LEU A 176 1.47 14.91 14.21
C LEU A 176 0.50 15.64 13.27
N LEU A 177 0.49 15.31 11.99
CA LEU A 177 -0.18 16.09 10.95
C LEU A 177 -1.50 15.47 10.45
N ASN A 178 -1.71 14.16 10.64
CA ASN A 178 -2.94 13.52 10.19
C ASN A 178 -4.04 13.62 11.25
N ARG A 179 -5.07 14.42 10.94
CA ARG A 179 -6.22 14.62 11.84
C ARG A 179 -7.27 13.50 11.77
N GLN A 180 -7.13 12.56 10.85
CA GLN A 180 -8.01 11.38 10.75
C GLN A 180 -7.59 10.24 11.67
N LEU A 181 -6.48 10.42 12.42
CA LEU A 181 -5.96 9.41 13.34
C LEU A 181 -6.48 9.64 14.76
N ASP A 182 -7.13 8.63 15.30
CA ASP A 182 -7.55 8.59 16.71
C ASP A 182 -6.59 7.73 17.52
N TRP A 183 -6.05 8.29 18.60
CA TRP A 183 -5.03 7.62 19.39
C TRP A 183 -5.52 7.23 20.77
N ARG A 184 -5.17 6.03 21.22
CA ARG A 184 -5.33 5.57 22.60
C ARG A 184 -4.04 4.95 23.12
N VAL A 185 -3.68 5.28 24.34
CA VAL A 185 -2.57 4.63 25.04
C VAL A 185 -3.11 3.43 25.80
N LEU A 186 -2.66 2.24 25.43
CA LEU A 186 -3.08 0.99 26.09
C LEU A 186 -2.18 0.68 27.28
N ASN A 187 -0.89 0.91 27.13
CA ASN A 187 0.12 0.81 28.19
C ASN A 187 1.40 1.56 27.76
N THR A 188 2.47 1.45 28.55
CA THR A 188 3.73 2.16 28.31
C THR A 188 4.42 1.83 26.98
N ARG A 189 4.10 0.69 26.36
CA ARG A 189 4.72 0.22 25.10
C ARG A 189 3.72 -0.11 24.01
N THR A 190 2.43 0.15 24.24
CA THR A 190 1.41 -0.19 23.25
C THR A 190 0.49 0.99 23.03
N LEU A 191 0.44 1.43 21.79
CA LEU A 191 -0.46 2.47 21.31
C LEU A 191 -1.49 1.83 20.39
N ALA A 192 -2.75 2.19 20.54
CA ALA A 192 -3.77 1.90 19.55
C ALA A 192 -3.98 3.14 18.68
N VAL A 193 -4.09 2.92 17.38
CA VAL A 193 -4.43 3.95 16.40
C VAL A 193 -5.58 3.48 15.54
N ALA A 194 -6.58 4.34 15.38
CA ALA A 194 -7.77 4.06 14.60
C ALA A 194 -8.02 5.16 13.57
N THR A 195 -8.80 4.82 12.55
CA THR A 195 -9.29 5.77 11.54
C THR A 195 -10.63 5.30 10.99
N GLY A 196 -11.28 6.14 10.18
CA GLY A 196 -12.58 5.87 9.57
C GLY A 196 -13.74 6.01 10.54
N GLU A 197 -14.96 5.93 9.99
CA GLU A 197 -16.22 6.07 10.74
C GLU A 197 -17.18 4.94 10.38
N GLY A 198 -18.12 4.64 11.28
CA GLY A 198 -19.15 3.62 11.07
C GLY A 198 -18.57 2.26 10.69
N THR A 199 -19.05 1.69 9.59
CA THR A 199 -18.60 0.38 9.07
C THR A 199 -17.18 0.39 8.52
N ARG A 200 -16.60 1.57 8.26
CA ARG A 200 -15.21 1.77 7.81
C ARG A 200 -14.22 1.93 8.93
N ARG A 201 -14.69 2.09 10.18
CA ARG A 201 -13.78 2.25 11.31
C ARG A 201 -12.91 1.02 11.48
N CYS A 202 -11.63 1.25 11.66
CA CYS A 202 -10.63 0.22 11.91
C CYS A 202 -9.57 0.71 12.90
N GLU A 203 -8.94 -0.23 13.59
CA GLU A 203 -7.91 0.03 14.60
C GLU A 203 -6.81 -0.99 14.50
N ILE A 204 -5.59 -0.57 14.78
CA ILE A 204 -4.42 -1.45 14.96
C ILE A 204 -3.69 -1.07 16.24
N ARG A 205 -2.83 -1.96 16.71
CA ARG A 205 -1.90 -1.72 17.82
C ARG A 205 -0.48 -1.61 17.32
N LEU A 206 0.24 -0.59 17.78
CA LEU A 206 1.69 -0.43 17.60
C LEU A 206 2.38 -0.82 18.90
N ILE A 207 3.26 -1.80 18.84
CA ILE A 207 4.05 -2.29 19.98
C ILE A 207 5.48 -1.77 19.85
N LEU A 208 5.94 -1.08 20.90
CA LEU A 208 7.23 -0.43 20.96
C LEU A 208 8.23 -1.28 21.76
N ASP A 209 9.48 -1.24 21.34
CA ASP A 209 10.58 -1.77 22.16
C ASP A 209 10.98 -0.83 23.32
N GLY A 210 12.02 -1.22 24.06
CA GLY A 210 12.54 -0.40 25.17
C GLY A 210 13.17 0.93 24.74
N ALA A 211 13.53 1.08 23.44
CA ALA A 211 14.08 2.30 22.86
C ALA A 211 13.00 3.22 22.25
N GLY A 212 11.75 2.73 22.16
CA GLY A 212 10.62 3.44 21.58
C GLY A 212 10.46 3.26 20.07
N ASP A 213 11.14 2.30 19.44
CA ASP A 213 10.92 1.96 18.05
C ASP A 213 9.74 0.98 17.92
N VAL A 214 8.93 1.11 16.87
CA VAL A 214 7.83 0.18 16.58
C VAL A 214 8.42 -1.12 16.07
N ILE A 215 8.28 -2.20 16.83
CA ILE A 215 8.81 -3.51 16.46
C ILE A 215 7.74 -4.47 15.97
N ARG A 216 6.48 -4.23 16.37
CA ARG A 216 5.35 -5.08 15.99
C ARG A 216 4.08 -4.25 15.83
N ILE A 217 3.27 -4.68 14.88
CA ILE A 217 1.94 -4.14 14.60
C ILE A 217 0.96 -5.30 14.71
N GLU A 218 -0.24 -5.06 15.25
CA GLU A 218 -1.27 -6.09 15.35
C GLU A 218 -2.65 -5.54 15.05
N ALA A 219 -3.47 -6.36 14.39
CA ALA A 219 -4.90 -6.15 14.23
C ALA A 219 -5.63 -7.47 14.45
N ASP A 220 -6.75 -7.44 15.17
CA ASP A 220 -7.49 -8.66 15.49
C ASP A 220 -8.48 -9.06 14.39
N ASP A 221 -8.91 -8.09 13.57
CA ASP A 221 -10.06 -8.21 12.70
C ASP A 221 -9.79 -7.63 11.29
N ARG A 222 -8.56 -7.77 10.78
CA ARG A 222 -8.27 -7.31 9.42
C ARG A 222 -9.05 -8.16 8.41
N PRO A 223 -9.76 -7.53 7.46
CA PRO A 223 -10.42 -8.25 6.38
C PRO A 223 -9.44 -9.05 5.53
N ARG A 224 -9.71 -10.36 5.38
CA ARG A 224 -8.95 -11.27 4.54
C ARG A 224 -9.85 -11.90 3.51
N GLN A 225 -9.51 -11.76 2.24
CA GLN A 225 -10.23 -12.41 1.15
C GLN A 225 -9.70 -13.83 0.93
N ILE A 226 -10.59 -14.81 0.90
CA ILE A 226 -10.31 -16.22 0.61
C ILE A 226 -11.28 -16.65 -0.51
N GLY A 227 -10.81 -16.65 -1.74
CA GLY A 227 -11.68 -16.86 -2.90
C GLY A 227 -12.71 -15.74 -3.01
N ARG A 228 -14.01 -16.09 -2.86
CA ARG A 228 -15.12 -15.12 -2.88
C ARG A 228 -15.59 -14.69 -1.48
N LEU A 229 -15.06 -15.30 -0.44
CA LEU A 229 -15.42 -15.00 0.94
C LEU A 229 -14.44 -13.97 1.52
N VAL A 230 -14.96 -13.11 2.39
CA VAL A 230 -14.16 -12.22 3.22
C VAL A 230 -14.42 -12.58 4.67
N THR A 231 -13.35 -12.78 5.43
CA THR A 231 -13.39 -13.06 6.86
C THR A 231 -12.49 -12.08 7.59
N ASN A 232 -12.85 -11.71 8.80
CA ASN A 232 -11.93 -10.99 9.68
C ASN A 232 -10.93 -11.99 10.27
N CYS A 233 -9.65 -11.63 10.22
CA CYS A 233 -8.58 -12.52 10.62
C CYS A 233 -7.50 -11.74 11.39
N PRO A 234 -6.94 -12.28 12.47
CA PRO A 234 -5.80 -11.67 13.14
C PRO A 234 -4.63 -11.51 12.19
N TRP A 235 -4.05 -10.33 12.22
CA TRP A 235 -2.98 -9.91 11.34
C TRP A 235 -1.87 -9.23 12.12
N PHE A 236 -0.63 -9.41 11.66
CA PHE A 236 0.52 -8.77 12.28
C PHE A 236 1.51 -8.25 11.27
N GLY A 237 2.32 -7.28 11.70
CA GLY A 237 3.53 -6.84 11.03
C GLY A 237 4.70 -6.79 11.99
N ARG A 238 5.92 -6.88 11.47
CA ARG A 238 7.17 -6.65 12.18
C ARG A 238 8.02 -5.67 11.42
N ALA A 239 8.75 -4.84 12.15
CA ALA A 239 9.65 -3.83 11.58
C ALA A 239 11.00 -3.90 12.25
N GLY A 240 12.06 -3.63 11.50
CA GLY A 240 13.43 -3.68 11.98
C GLY A 240 14.42 -2.95 11.06
N ASP A 241 15.69 -3.03 11.42
CA ASP A 241 16.78 -2.31 10.73
C ASP A 241 16.50 -0.79 10.62
N TYR A 242 16.21 -0.16 11.75
CA TYR A 242 15.92 1.27 11.80
C TYR A 242 17.13 2.12 11.42
N ARG A 243 16.95 3.06 10.47
CA ARG A 243 17.97 4.00 10.00
C ARG A 243 17.41 5.41 9.95
N THR A 244 18.28 6.40 10.05
CA THR A 244 17.91 7.80 9.85
C THR A 244 18.18 8.18 8.41
N ILE A 245 17.12 8.60 7.70
CA ILE A 245 17.17 9.12 6.32
C ILE A 245 16.44 10.46 6.32
N ASP A 246 17.06 11.50 5.80
CA ASP A 246 16.52 12.86 5.74
C ASP A 246 15.96 13.35 7.09
N GLY A 247 16.65 12.99 8.19
CA GLY A 247 16.27 13.34 9.55
C GLY A 247 15.11 12.52 10.13
N ARG A 248 14.56 11.55 9.40
CA ARG A 248 13.51 10.64 9.87
C ARG A 248 14.08 9.26 10.13
N ARG A 249 13.78 8.71 11.31
CA ARG A 249 14.15 7.37 11.71
C ARG A 249 13.09 6.38 11.26
N ILE A 250 13.39 5.55 10.26
CA ILE A 250 12.47 4.61 9.64
C ILE A 250 13.05 3.20 9.62
N PRO A 251 12.21 2.14 9.69
CA PRO A 251 12.67 0.76 9.52
C PRO A 251 12.92 0.48 8.03
N LEU A 252 14.06 -0.13 7.72
CA LEU A 252 14.36 -0.56 6.36
C LEU A 252 13.82 -1.95 6.02
N GLN A 253 13.47 -2.75 7.02
CA GLN A 253 12.93 -4.09 6.83
C GLN A 253 11.58 -4.22 7.52
N ALA A 254 10.65 -4.88 6.84
CA ALA A 254 9.38 -5.25 7.44
C ALA A 254 8.87 -6.56 6.84
N GLU A 255 8.04 -7.24 7.62
CA GLU A 255 7.26 -8.38 7.17
C GLU A 255 5.85 -8.28 7.74
N VAL A 256 4.88 -8.83 6.99
CA VAL A 256 3.49 -8.90 7.43
C VAL A 256 2.92 -10.30 7.21
N GLY A 257 2.01 -10.69 8.08
CA GLY A 257 1.46 -12.04 8.08
C GLY A 257 0.07 -12.12 8.70
N TRP A 258 -0.53 -13.27 8.53
CA TRP A 258 -1.77 -13.67 9.16
C TRP A 258 -1.49 -14.66 10.29
N LEU A 259 -2.25 -14.58 11.35
CA LEU A 259 -2.30 -15.66 12.35
C LEU A 259 -3.45 -16.59 11.97
N LEU A 260 -3.11 -17.78 11.49
CA LEU A 260 -4.05 -18.80 11.00
C LEU A 260 -3.97 -20.01 11.92
N ASP A 261 -5.05 -20.31 12.65
CA ASP A 261 -5.08 -21.43 13.60
C ASP A 261 -3.85 -21.41 14.54
N ASP A 262 -3.56 -20.23 15.10
CA ASP A 262 -2.38 -19.96 15.96
C ASP A 262 -1.01 -20.13 15.28
N VAL A 263 -0.98 -20.28 13.96
CA VAL A 263 0.26 -20.35 13.17
C VAL A 263 0.47 -19.08 12.37
N GLU A 264 1.65 -18.48 12.50
CA GLU A 264 1.99 -17.31 11.72
C GLU A 264 2.28 -17.68 10.25
N PHE A 265 1.57 -17.06 9.34
CA PHE A 265 1.82 -17.13 7.90
C PHE A 265 2.28 -15.77 7.40
N ILE A 266 3.59 -15.60 7.17
CA ILE A 266 4.14 -14.40 6.54
C ILE A 266 3.84 -14.48 5.05
N TYR A 267 3.09 -13.49 4.53
CA TYR A 267 2.75 -13.43 3.12
C TYR A 267 3.48 -12.33 2.36
N TRP A 268 4.14 -11.41 3.06
CA TRP A 268 4.92 -10.34 2.47
C TRP A 268 6.15 -10.05 3.32
N ARG A 269 7.29 -9.89 2.69
CA ARG A 269 8.53 -9.42 3.30
C ARG A 269 9.18 -8.43 2.36
N GLY A 270 9.57 -7.26 2.85
CA GLY A 270 10.15 -6.23 2.03
C GLY A 270 11.26 -5.44 2.70
N ARG A 271 12.01 -4.79 1.84
CA ARG A 271 13.06 -3.84 2.20
C ARG A 271 12.80 -2.50 1.52
N ILE A 272 13.02 -1.41 2.25
CA ILE A 272 13.05 -0.05 1.70
C ILE A 272 14.40 0.16 1.00
N GLU A 273 14.36 0.46 -0.28
CA GLU A 273 15.55 0.76 -1.11
C GLU A 273 15.82 2.27 -1.17
N SER A 274 14.76 3.07 -1.19
CA SER A 274 14.84 4.53 -1.09
C SER A 274 13.63 5.08 -0.34
N TRP A 275 13.83 6.20 0.34
CA TRP A 275 12.80 6.91 1.07
C TRP A 275 13.04 8.41 0.94
N SER A 276 12.00 9.19 0.75
CA SER A 276 12.08 10.65 0.72
C SER A 276 10.79 11.29 1.20
N LEU A 277 10.94 12.42 1.88
CA LEU A 277 9.85 13.28 2.33
C LEU A 277 9.75 14.49 1.39
N LYS A 278 8.55 14.77 0.89
CA LYS A 278 8.27 16.01 0.16
C LYS A 278 7.47 16.95 1.05
N ALA A 279 8.00 18.13 1.28
CA ALA A 279 7.31 19.19 1.98
C ALA A 279 6.20 19.80 1.13
N GLY A 280 5.20 20.39 1.79
CA GLY A 280 4.25 21.26 1.16
C GLY A 280 4.96 22.54 0.65
N ALA A 281 4.46 23.13 -0.43
CA ALA A 281 4.83 24.49 -0.76
C ALA A 281 4.46 25.39 0.42
N VAL A 282 5.42 26.15 0.93
CA VAL A 282 5.13 27.26 1.86
C VAL A 282 4.41 28.30 1.02
N LEU A 283 3.12 28.50 1.26
CA LEU A 283 2.33 29.59 0.66
C LEU A 283 2.72 30.91 1.29
#